data_729b6834a0ba09e408daa89865da0050
#
_entry.id   729b6834a0ba09e408daa89865da0050
#
_cell.length_a   1.000
_cell.length_b   1.000
_cell.length_c   1.000
_cell.angle_alpha   90.00
_cell.angle_beta   90.00
_cell.angle_gamma   90.00
#
_symmetry.space_group_name_H-M   'P 1'
#
loop_
_entity.id
_entity.type
_entity.pdbx_description
1 polymer ?
#
loop_
_entity_poly.entity_id
_entity_poly.type
_entity_poly.pdbx_seq_one_letter_code
_entity_poly.pdbx_strand_id
1 'polypeptide(L)'
;RLAVERGSRESVLVQGETLRLLVKQPENEQVRKQVFDSWWENACEKAVRNLCRAVYPVFEAKGVAFPEIRFRHMVSQWGNCRPARGVLTFNLRLLAAPVRCMEYVVMHEFSHFLHPDHSPAFYAEIAAELPDWKQLQKQLRDVETRI
;
A
#
# COMPACT_ATOMS: atom_id res chain seq x y z
N ARG A 1 15.53 -6.91 8.28
CA ARG A 1 16.87 -6.47 8.73
C ARG A 1 17.43 -5.44 7.76
N LEU A 2 17.97 -4.37 8.27
CA LEU A 2 18.61 -3.32 7.47
C LEU A 2 20.14 -3.43 7.59
N ALA A 3 20.82 -3.45 6.47
CA ALA A 3 22.28 -3.36 6.40
C ALA A 3 22.67 -2.17 5.53
N VAL A 4 23.63 -1.37 5.99
CA VAL A 4 24.11 -0.18 5.26
C VAL A 4 25.57 -0.40 4.87
N GLU A 5 25.88 -0.24 3.58
CA GLU A 5 27.21 -0.47 3.02
C GLU A 5 27.61 0.64 2.07
N ARG A 6 28.93 0.81 1.89
CA ARG A 6 29.47 1.74 0.90
C ARG A 6 29.36 1.12 -0.50
N GLY A 7 28.86 1.89 -1.46
CA GLY A 7 28.75 1.48 -2.85
C GLY A 7 29.16 2.59 -3.81
N SER A 8 29.35 2.24 -5.07
CA SER A 8 29.71 3.20 -6.12
C SER A 8 28.55 4.09 -6.55
N ARG A 9 27.32 3.65 -6.27
CA ARG A 9 26.08 4.40 -6.52
C ARG A 9 25.07 4.06 -5.44
N GLU A 10 24.07 4.92 -5.30
CA GLU A 10 23.01 4.73 -4.33
C GLU A 10 21.99 3.74 -4.84
N SER A 11 21.74 2.67 -4.10
CA SER A 11 20.79 1.62 -4.46
C SER A 11 20.36 0.82 -3.23
N VAL A 12 19.30 0.04 -3.40
CA VAL A 12 18.77 -0.84 -2.37
C VAL A 12 18.62 -2.23 -2.96
N LEU A 13 19.11 -3.23 -2.24
CA LEU A 13 18.99 -4.64 -2.62
C LEU A 13 18.26 -5.39 -1.53
N VAL A 14 17.33 -6.26 -1.94
CA VAL A 14 16.61 -7.16 -1.02
C VAL A 14 17.19 -8.55 -1.17
N GLN A 15 17.71 -9.11 -0.07
CA GLN A 15 18.28 -10.45 -0.04
C GLN A 15 17.68 -11.20 1.15
N GLY A 16 16.74 -12.09 0.86
CA GLY A 16 16.01 -12.80 1.91
C GLY A 16 15.29 -11.81 2.83
N GLU A 17 15.58 -11.85 4.12
CA GLU A 17 15.05 -10.92 5.12
C GLU A 17 15.91 -9.68 5.31
N THR A 18 16.97 -9.53 4.53
CA THR A 18 17.92 -8.42 4.65
C THR A 18 17.69 -7.40 3.54
N LEU A 19 17.57 -6.15 3.93
CA LEU A 19 17.55 -5.00 3.04
C LEU A 19 18.95 -4.37 3.06
N ARG A 20 19.64 -4.40 1.91
CA ARG A 20 20.99 -3.83 1.79
C ARG A 20 20.92 -2.47 1.14
N LEU A 21 21.39 -1.47 1.86
CA LEU A 21 21.42 -0.08 1.43
C LEU A 21 22.84 0.27 1.01
N LEU A 22 23.03 0.48 -0.30
CA LEU A 22 24.32 0.85 -0.87
C LEU A 22 24.36 2.35 -1.10
N VAL A 23 25.27 3.04 -0.45
CA VAL A 23 25.40 4.50 -0.53
C VAL A 23 26.86 4.90 -0.66
N LYS A 24 27.10 6.05 -1.28
CA LYS A 24 28.47 6.59 -1.44
C LYS A 24 29.06 7.04 -0.12
N GLN A 25 28.21 7.50 0.80
CA GLN A 25 28.61 8.01 2.11
C GLN A 25 27.77 7.32 3.19
N PRO A 26 28.14 6.07 3.60
CA PRO A 26 27.33 5.31 4.56
C PRO A 26 27.16 5.98 5.93
N GLU A 27 28.08 6.84 6.31
CA GLU A 27 28.04 7.60 7.57
C GLU A 27 27.09 8.79 7.53
N ASN A 28 26.59 9.17 6.35
CA ASN A 28 25.67 10.31 6.21
C ASN A 28 24.23 9.84 6.37
N GLU A 29 23.64 10.16 7.53
CA GLU A 29 22.26 9.75 7.86
C GLU A 29 21.23 10.30 6.86
N GLN A 30 21.39 11.53 6.41
CA GLN A 30 20.46 12.14 5.45
C GLN A 30 20.45 11.40 4.13
N VAL A 31 21.62 11.03 3.62
CA VAL A 31 21.75 10.27 2.37
C VAL A 31 21.13 8.89 2.54
N ARG A 32 21.43 8.21 3.65
CA ARG A 32 20.83 6.89 3.94
C ARG A 32 19.32 6.96 3.98
N LYS A 33 18.79 7.98 4.66
CA LYS A 33 17.33 8.19 4.76
C LYS A 33 16.70 8.42 3.40
N GLN A 34 17.30 9.27 2.58
CA GLN A 34 16.78 9.57 1.23
C GLN A 34 16.75 8.33 0.35
N VAL A 35 17.83 7.54 0.35
CA VAL A 35 17.89 6.31 -0.45
C VAL A 35 16.85 5.29 0.02
N PHE A 36 16.74 5.12 1.33
CA PHE A 36 15.74 4.21 1.91
C PHE A 36 14.32 4.68 1.61
N ASP A 37 14.01 5.96 1.82
CA ASP A 37 12.67 6.50 1.61
C ASP A 37 12.25 6.41 0.13
N SER A 38 13.17 6.69 -0.79
CA SER A 38 12.91 6.55 -2.22
C SER A 38 12.63 5.09 -2.61
N TRP A 39 13.41 4.15 -2.07
CA TRP A 39 13.18 2.74 -2.29
C TRP A 39 11.81 2.32 -1.76
N TRP A 40 11.48 2.72 -0.52
CA TRP A 40 10.19 2.38 0.11
C TRP A 40 9.02 2.88 -0.71
N GLU A 41 9.08 4.15 -1.11
CA GLU A 41 8.04 4.78 -1.91
C GLU A 41 7.84 4.05 -3.24
N ASN A 42 8.92 3.76 -3.96
CA ASN A 42 8.85 3.05 -5.24
C ASN A 42 8.31 1.63 -5.07
N ALA A 43 8.74 0.91 -4.03
CA ALA A 43 8.28 -0.44 -3.74
C ALA A 43 6.79 -0.45 -3.37
N CYS A 44 6.36 0.50 -2.55
CA CYS A 44 4.95 0.64 -2.16
C CYS A 44 4.07 0.94 -3.38
N GLU A 45 4.47 1.90 -4.19
CA GLU A 45 3.72 2.25 -5.41
C GLU A 45 3.59 1.06 -6.34
N LYS A 46 4.67 0.34 -6.57
CA LYS A 46 4.67 -0.83 -7.46
C LYS A 46 3.72 -1.91 -6.93
N ALA A 47 3.83 -2.24 -5.65
CA ALA A 47 3.01 -3.30 -5.04
C ALA A 47 1.53 -2.94 -5.06
N VAL A 48 1.18 -1.73 -4.64
CA VAL A 48 -0.22 -1.28 -4.57
C VAL A 48 -0.83 -1.11 -5.96
N ARG A 49 -0.08 -0.55 -6.92
CA ARG A 49 -0.57 -0.42 -8.30
C ARG A 49 -0.84 -1.78 -8.93
N ASN A 50 0.00 -2.78 -8.67
CA ASN A 50 -0.23 -4.13 -9.14
C ASN A 50 -1.51 -4.73 -8.55
N LEU A 51 -1.77 -4.51 -7.26
CA LEU A 51 -3.00 -4.95 -6.61
C LEU A 51 -4.22 -4.22 -7.18
N CYS A 52 -4.11 -2.92 -7.44
CA CYS A 52 -5.19 -2.15 -8.06
C CYS A 52 -5.56 -2.73 -9.43
N ARG A 53 -4.57 -3.08 -10.24
CA ARG A 53 -4.82 -3.69 -11.55
C ARG A 53 -5.45 -5.08 -11.43
N ALA A 54 -5.05 -5.85 -10.42
CA ALA A 54 -5.59 -7.19 -10.19
C ALA A 54 -7.05 -7.15 -9.71
N VAL A 55 -7.39 -6.15 -8.90
CA VAL A 55 -8.73 -5.97 -8.33
C VAL A 55 -9.69 -5.31 -9.31
N TYR A 56 -9.20 -4.43 -10.17
CA TYR A 56 -10.02 -3.57 -11.04
C TYR A 56 -11.06 -4.29 -11.88
N PRO A 57 -10.81 -5.47 -12.48
CA PRO A 57 -11.82 -6.13 -13.32
C PRO A 57 -13.18 -6.32 -12.63
N VAL A 58 -13.21 -6.51 -11.32
CA VAL A 58 -14.44 -6.64 -10.54
C VAL A 58 -15.26 -5.34 -10.62
N PHE A 59 -14.60 -4.21 -10.55
CA PHE A 59 -15.23 -2.89 -10.56
C PHE A 59 -15.48 -2.37 -11.96
N GLU A 60 -14.62 -2.71 -12.91
CA GLU A 60 -14.82 -2.39 -14.32
C GLU A 60 -16.13 -2.98 -14.84
N ALA A 61 -16.41 -4.23 -14.45
CA ALA A 61 -17.66 -4.91 -14.81
C ALA A 61 -18.90 -4.18 -14.25
N LYS A 62 -18.74 -3.36 -13.23
CA LYS A 62 -19.81 -2.60 -12.59
C LYS A 62 -19.82 -1.12 -13.00
N GLY A 63 -19.06 -0.78 -14.01
CA GLY A 63 -19.07 0.57 -14.60
C GLY A 63 -18.13 1.58 -13.95
N VAL A 64 -17.20 1.14 -13.09
CA VAL A 64 -16.22 2.02 -12.47
C VAL A 64 -15.05 2.26 -13.43
N ALA A 65 -14.74 3.53 -13.71
CA ALA A 65 -13.55 3.87 -14.50
C ALA A 65 -12.29 3.67 -13.67
N PHE A 66 -11.17 3.33 -14.33
CA PHE A 66 -9.90 3.15 -13.62
C PHE A 66 -9.50 4.47 -12.93
N PRO A 67 -9.26 4.47 -11.61
CA PRO A 67 -9.01 5.69 -10.88
C PRO A 67 -7.59 6.21 -11.05
N GLU A 68 -7.39 7.49 -10.75
CA GLU A 68 -6.08 8.03 -10.47
C GLU A 68 -5.62 7.49 -9.11
N ILE A 69 -4.39 7.04 -9.02
CA ILE A 69 -3.84 6.46 -7.80
C ILE A 69 -2.73 7.34 -7.29
N ARG A 70 -2.86 7.78 -6.04
CA ARG A 70 -1.90 8.65 -5.35
C ARG A 70 -1.38 7.98 -4.10
N PHE A 71 -0.21 8.44 -3.66
CA PHE A 71 0.46 7.93 -2.47
C PHE A 71 0.93 9.09 -1.60
N ARG A 72 0.80 8.94 -0.29
CA ARG A 72 1.34 9.89 0.68
C ARG A 72 1.43 9.25 2.06
N HIS A 73 2.14 9.91 2.98
CA HIS A 73 2.08 9.54 4.39
C HIS A 73 0.77 10.04 4.97
N MET A 74 0.08 9.17 5.70
CA MET A 74 -1.20 9.47 6.34
C MET A 74 -1.12 9.08 7.82
N VAL A 75 -1.73 9.88 8.68
CA VAL A 75 -1.63 9.69 10.15
C VAL A 75 -2.62 8.64 10.65
N SER A 76 -3.87 8.68 10.16
CA SER A 76 -4.96 7.89 10.74
C SER A 76 -5.67 6.96 9.76
N GLN A 77 -5.21 6.88 8.53
CA GLN A 77 -5.85 6.07 7.49
C GLN A 77 -4.83 5.24 6.73
N TRP A 78 -5.25 4.07 6.23
CA TRP A 78 -4.46 3.27 5.31
C TRP A 78 -4.71 3.67 3.85
N GLY A 79 -5.88 4.22 3.59
CA GLY A 79 -6.27 4.68 2.26
C GLY A 79 -7.46 5.61 2.31
N ASN A 80 -7.77 6.19 1.16
CA ASN A 80 -8.90 7.11 1.01
C ASN A 80 -9.42 7.01 -0.42
N CYS A 81 -10.73 7.16 -0.58
CA CYS A 81 -11.38 7.22 -1.88
C CYS A 81 -12.15 8.52 -2.02
N ARG A 82 -11.98 9.20 -3.15
CA ARG A 82 -12.78 10.36 -3.55
C ARG A 82 -13.55 10.00 -4.82
N PRO A 83 -14.77 9.43 -4.69
CA PRO A 83 -15.51 8.92 -5.84
C PRO A 83 -15.81 9.98 -6.89
N ALA A 84 -16.18 11.19 -6.45
CA ALA A 84 -16.52 12.29 -7.36
C ALA A 84 -15.34 12.74 -8.24
N ARG A 85 -14.12 12.53 -7.76
CA ARG A 85 -12.89 12.88 -8.48
C ARG A 85 -12.23 11.72 -9.16
N GLY A 86 -12.67 10.49 -8.88
CA GLY A 86 -12.05 9.29 -9.40
C GLY A 86 -10.64 9.06 -8.87
N VAL A 87 -10.39 9.39 -7.60
CA VAL A 87 -9.04 9.30 -7.00
C VAL A 87 -9.02 8.36 -5.81
N LEU A 88 -8.04 7.47 -5.80
CA LEU A 88 -7.66 6.67 -4.63
C LEU A 88 -6.31 7.16 -4.12
N THR A 89 -6.20 7.34 -2.81
CA THR A 89 -4.93 7.69 -2.15
C THR A 89 -4.59 6.59 -1.16
N PHE A 90 -3.34 6.11 -1.21
CA PHE A 90 -2.86 5.06 -0.31
C PHE A 90 -1.73 5.56 0.57
N ASN A 91 -1.69 5.06 1.79
CA ASN A 91 -0.64 5.37 2.74
C ASN A 91 0.64 4.63 2.39
N LEU A 92 1.76 5.33 2.31
CA LEU A 92 3.07 4.73 2.04
C LEU A 92 3.46 3.70 3.12
N ARG A 93 2.93 3.81 4.33
CA ARG A 93 3.14 2.81 5.40
C ARG A 93 2.52 1.46 5.08
N LEU A 94 1.67 1.38 4.06
CA LEU A 94 0.98 0.15 3.68
C LEU A 94 1.95 -0.96 3.27
N LEU A 95 3.14 -0.60 2.80
CA LEU A 95 4.16 -1.60 2.46
C LEU A 95 4.60 -2.45 3.67
N ALA A 96 4.44 -1.95 4.90
CA ALA A 96 4.75 -2.69 6.12
C ALA A 96 3.73 -3.77 6.44
N ALA A 97 2.55 -3.73 5.82
CA ALA A 97 1.48 -4.69 6.07
C ALA A 97 1.66 -5.96 5.24
N PRO A 98 1.12 -7.11 5.70
CA PRO A 98 1.06 -8.31 4.87
C PRO A 98 0.33 -8.04 3.56
N VAL A 99 0.73 -8.75 2.49
CA VAL A 99 0.16 -8.54 1.15
C VAL A 99 -1.36 -8.68 1.14
N ARG A 100 -1.90 -9.67 1.87
CA ARG A 100 -3.35 -9.86 1.97
C ARG A 100 -4.05 -8.65 2.61
N CYS A 101 -3.39 -8.01 3.58
CA CYS A 101 -3.92 -6.79 4.20
C CYS A 101 -3.88 -5.61 3.23
N MET A 102 -2.83 -5.52 2.41
CA MET A 102 -2.76 -4.52 1.35
C MET A 102 -3.91 -4.71 0.36
N GLU A 103 -4.17 -5.96 -0.04
CA GLU A 103 -5.28 -6.30 -0.92
C GLU A 103 -6.62 -5.89 -0.31
N TYR A 104 -6.81 -6.12 0.99
CA TYR A 104 -8.00 -5.68 1.70
C TYR A 104 -8.19 -4.16 1.62
N VAL A 105 -7.13 -3.39 1.84
CA VAL A 105 -7.21 -1.92 1.76
C VAL A 105 -7.57 -1.49 0.34
N VAL A 106 -6.97 -2.10 -0.68
CA VAL A 106 -7.28 -1.80 -2.08
C VAL A 106 -8.77 -2.10 -2.37
N MET A 107 -9.26 -3.27 -1.96
CA MET A 107 -10.69 -3.62 -2.10
C MET A 107 -11.59 -2.65 -1.37
N HIS A 108 -11.21 -2.27 -0.16
CA HIS A 108 -11.96 -1.32 0.67
C HIS A 108 -12.16 0.02 -0.05
N GLU A 109 -11.06 0.58 -0.57
CA GLU A 109 -11.13 1.88 -1.23
C GLU A 109 -11.85 1.82 -2.57
N PHE A 110 -11.62 0.77 -3.38
CA PHE A 110 -12.38 0.58 -4.61
C PHE A 110 -13.88 0.44 -4.36
N SER A 111 -14.27 -0.26 -3.29
CA SER A 111 -15.68 -0.48 -2.96
C SER A 111 -16.44 0.81 -2.68
N HIS A 112 -15.74 1.86 -2.26
CA HIS A 112 -16.34 3.18 -2.06
C HIS A 112 -16.82 3.85 -3.36
N PHE A 113 -16.38 3.40 -4.52
CA PHE A 113 -16.94 3.89 -5.77
C PHE A 113 -18.39 3.43 -5.97
N LEU A 114 -18.76 2.31 -5.36
CA LEU A 114 -20.11 1.75 -5.45
C LEU A 114 -20.95 2.00 -4.21
N HIS A 115 -20.31 2.08 -3.06
CA HIS A 115 -20.96 2.20 -1.75
C HIS A 115 -20.23 3.27 -0.91
N PRO A 116 -20.76 4.50 -0.82
CA PRO A 116 -20.08 5.58 -0.07
C PRO A 116 -19.91 5.28 1.42
N ASP A 117 -20.90 4.59 2.02
CA ASP A 117 -20.90 4.26 3.44
C ASP A 117 -20.45 2.83 3.68
N HIS A 118 -19.98 2.56 4.92
CA HIS A 118 -19.63 1.20 5.36
C HIS A 118 -20.89 0.40 5.68
N SER A 119 -21.79 0.28 4.70
CA SER A 119 -23.06 -0.43 4.80
C SER A 119 -22.88 -1.95 4.67
N PRO A 120 -23.90 -2.76 4.96
CA PRO A 120 -23.85 -4.19 4.66
C PRO A 120 -23.53 -4.48 3.19
N ALA A 121 -24.04 -3.67 2.25
CA ALA A 121 -23.75 -3.82 0.83
C ALA A 121 -22.25 -3.57 0.52
N PHE A 122 -21.63 -2.60 1.19
CA PHE A 122 -20.20 -2.34 1.08
C PHE A 122 -19.38 -3.56 1.49
N TYR A 123 -19.67 -4.13 2.66
CA TYR A 123 -18.93 -5.30 3.14
C TYR A 123 -19.24 -6.56 2.33
N ALA A 124 -20.42 -6.66 1.73
CA ALA A 124 -20.74 -7.75 0.83
C ALA A 124 -19.88 -7.73 -0.44
N GLU A 125 -19.56 -6.54 -0.96
CA GLU A 125 -18.62 -6.39 -2.09
C GLU A 125 -17.25 -6.94 -1.72
N ILE A 126 -16.76 -6.59 -0.55
CA ILE A 126 -15.44 -7.04 -0.07
C ILE A 126 -15.47 -8.56 0.18
N ALA A 127 -16.49 -9.05 0.87
CA ALA A 127 -16.62 -10.47 1.22
C ALA A 127 -16.69 -11.38 0.01
N ALA A 128 -17.26 -10.93 -1.10
CA ALA A 128 -17.34 -11.71 -2.34
C ALA A 128 -15.95 -12.07 -2.87
N GLU A 129 -14.98 -11.18 -2.70
CA GLU A 129 -13.60 -11.37 -3.17
C GLU A 129 -12.66 -11.84 -2.05
N LEU A 130 -12.91 -11.38 -0.82
CA LEU A 130 -12.09 -11.66 0.36
C LEU A 130 -13.00 -12.15 1.51
N PRO A 131 -13.34 -13.44 1.51
CA PRO A 131 -14.22 -13.99 2.58
C PRO A 131 -13.65 -13.83 3.98
N ASP A 132 -12.33 -13.75 4.11
CA ASP A 132 -11.61 -13.58 5.36
C ASP A 132 -11.34 -12.09 5.73
N TRP A 133 -12.09 -11.16 5.18
CA TRP A 133 -11.85 -9.73 5.33
C TRP A 133 -11.84 -9.26 6.79
N LYS A 134 -12.63 -9.86 7.67
CA LYS A 134 -12.65 -9.48 9.09
C LYS A 134 -11.32 -9.79 9.77
N GLN A 135 -10.73 -10.91 9.42
CA GLN A 135 -9.42 -11.32 9.92
C GLN A 135 -8.32 -10.40 9.39
N LEU A 136 -8.41 -10.03 8.11
CA LEU A 136 -7.45 -9.10 7.49
C LEU A 136 -7.55 -7.70 8.13
N GLN A 137 -8.76 -7.24 8.42
CA GLN A 137 -8.98 -5.98 9.11
C GLN A 137 -8.36 -5.99 10.50
N LYS A 138 -8.48 -7.10 11.22
CA LYS A 138 -7.87 -7.27 12.53
C LYS A 138 -6.33 -7.26 12.44
N GLN A 139 -5.77 -7.99 11.49
CA GLN A 139 -4.33 -8.00 11.27
C GLN A 139 -3.79 -6.61 10.96
N LEU A 140 -4.54 -5.84 10.20
CA LEU A 140 -4.17 -4.47 9.85
C LEU A 140 -4.12 -3.57 11.08
N ARG A 141 -5.06 -3.72 12.02
CA ARG A 141 -5.02 -3.00 13.30
C ARG A 141 -3.79 -3.38 14.14
N ASP A 142 -3.39 -4.65 14.11
CA ASP A 142 -2.18 -5.11 14.80
C ASP A 142 -0.92 -4.47 14.22
N VAL A 143 -0.87 -4.26 12.91
CA VAL A 143 0.24 -3.55 12.26
C VAL A 143 0.28 -2.09 12.71
N GLU A 144 -0.87 -1.42 12.82
CA GLU A 144 -0.95 -0.03 13.31
C GLU A 144 -0.30 0.16 14.67
N THR A 145 -0.50 -0.80 15.58
CA THR A 145 0.04 -0.69 16.93
C THR A 145 1.55 -0.89 17.01
N ARG A 146 2.17 -1.45 15.95
CA ARG A 146 3.62 -1.72 15.91
C ARG A 146 4.43 -0.63 15.24
N ILE A 147 3.77 0.23 14.50
CA ILE A 147 4.40 1.31 13.75
C ILE A 147 3.77 2.65 14.12
#